data_6c877f69e69b7ae373b45149e3c81207
#
_entry.id   6c877f69e69b7ae373b45149e3c81207
#
_cell.length_a   1.000
_cell.length_b   1.000
_cell.length_c   1.000
_cell.angle_alpha   90.00
_cell.angle_beta   90.00
_cell.angle_gamma   90.00
#
_symmetry.space_group_name_H-M   'P 1'
#
loop_
_entity.id
_entity.type
_entity.pdbx_description
1 polymer ?
#
loop_
_entity_poly.entity_id
_entity_poly.type
_entity_poly.pdbx_seq_one_letter_code
_entity_poly.pdbx_strand_id
1 'polypeptide(L)'
;MFEIAQLTWKKKFALYQRGLVRITDVPADLDLSPRARLHVEAHQGGRPIVDRQGLRCFLESLTYPVFLLDFETVAPAVPLWDGTRPYQQIPFQFSLHVLGGPGTEPEHTSFLAEPGPDPRPALLQTLLAATAGTGSILAYHMPFELGVMRQLAEAFPALRDQIEQRLPRMDDLIKPFRAWHYWVPEMGGSFSIKSVAPALAPDLTYEGLEVHDGLAASLAYERLLGGIDPAESAPLQQALLDYCERDTLAMVRVLESIRRVVEEA
;
A
#
# COMPACT_ATOMS: atom_id res chain seq x y z
N MET A 1 7.08 -8.75 -22.10
CA MET A 1 6.87 -10.21 -22.02
C MET A 1 6.74 -10.71 -20.57
N PHE A 2 7.67 -10.39 -19.70
CA PHE A 2 7.63 -10.86 -18.31
C PHE A 2 6.49 -10.26 -17.46
N GLU A 3 5.87 -9.20 -17.93
CA GLU A 3 4.70 -8.53 -17.32
C GLU A 3 3.37 -9.25 -17.57
N ILE A 4 3.30 -10.22 -18.51
CA ILE A 4 2.04 -10.90 -18.80
C ILE A 4 1.50 -11.56 -17.52
N ALA A 5 0.31 -11.13 -17.13
CA ALA A 5 -0.37 -11.63 -15.96
C ALA A 5 -0.63 -13.15 -16.02
N GLN A 6 -0.55 -13.80 -14.87
CA GLN A 6 -0.87 -15.22 -14.71
C GLN A 6 -0.04 -16.19 -15.61
N LEU A 7 1.02 -15.73 -16.25
CA LEU A 7 1.97 -16.60 -16.90
C LEU A 7 3.02 -17.09 -15.90
N THR A 8 3.26 -18.40 -15.90
CA THR A 8 4.37 -18.96 -15.10
C THR A 8 5.72 -18.51 -15.66
N TRP A 9 6.73 -18.42 -14.80
CA TRP A 9 8.08 -18.10 -15.22
C TRP A 9 8.59 -19.02 -16.33
N LYS A 10 8.27 -20.33 -16.27
CA LYS A 10 8.63 -21.30 -17.32
C LYS A 10 8.04 -20.91 -18.69
N LYS A 11 6.77 -20.53 -18.75
CA LYS A 11 6.12 -20.06 -19.99
C LYS A 11 6.73 -18.74 -20.47
N LYS A 12 6.98 -17.78 -19.55
CA LYS A 12 7.61 -16.50 -19.87
C LYS A 12 9.00 -16.68 -20.51
N PHE A 13 9.84 -17.52 -19.92
CA PHE A 13 11.17 -17.84 -20.48
C PHE A 13 11.08 -18.57 -21.81
N ALA A 14 10.14 -19.50 -21.99
CA ALA A 14 9.95 -20.20 -23.27
C ALA A 14 9.56 -19.22 -24.40
N LEU A 15 8.73 -18.23 -24.10
CA LEU A 15 8.38 -17.18 -25.07
C LEU A 15 9.57 -16.27 -25.37
N TYR A 16 10.34 -15.89 -24.35
CA TYR A 16 11.56 -15.11 -24.53
C TYR A 16 12.59 -15.81 -25.41
N GLN A 17 12.79 -17.13 -25.21
CA GLN A 17 13.69 -17.93 -26.06
C GLN A 17 13.22 -18.04 -27.53
N ARG A 18 11.91 -17.83 -27.78
CA ARG A 18 11.35 -17.74 -29.13
C ARG A 18 11.47 -16.34 -29.75
N GLY A 19 12.17 -15.41 -29.07
CA GLY A 19 12.37 -14.04 -29.53
C GLY A 19 11.22 -13.08 -29.23
N LEU A 20 10.21 -13.53 -28.47
CA LEU A 20 9.09 -12.66 -28.03
C LEU A 20 9.54 -11.86 -26.82
N VAL A 21 9.92 -10.61 -27.00
CA VAL A 21 10.48 -9.74 -25.95
C VAL A 21 9.41 -8.81 -25.37
N ARG A 22 8.56 -8.25 -26.23
CA ARG A 22 7.52 -7.31 -25.83
C ARG A 22 6.17 -8.01 -25.69
N ILE A 23 5.29 -7.49 -24.87
CA ILE A 23 3.90 -7.97 -24.74
C ILE A 23 3.13 -7.73 -26.07
N THR A 24 3.49 -6.68 -26.79
CA THR A 24 2.95 -6.35 -28.12
C THR A 24 3.27 -7.41 -29.19
N ASP A 25 4.34 -8.20 -29.02
CA ASP A 25 4.79 -9.18 -29.97
C ASP A 25 4.08 -10.56 -29.80
N VAL A 26 3.21 -10.67 -28.80
CA VAL A 26 2.49 -11.91 -28.49
C VAL A 26 1.49 -12.22 -29.60
N PRO A 27 1.62 -13.37 -30.30
CA PRO A 27 0.70 -13.72 -31.38
C PRO A 27 -0.71 -14.04 -30.86
N ALA A 28 -1.71 -13.77 -31.70
CA ALA A 28 -3.11 -13.96 -31.35
C ALA A 28 -3.49 -15.43 -31.08
N ASP A 29 -2.76 -16.37 -31.71
CA ASP A 29 -2.97 -17.82 -31.58
C ASP A 29 -2.23 -18.46 -30.40
N LEU A 30 -1.44 -17.68 -29.63
CA LEU A 30 -0.76 -18.20 -28.46
C LEU A 30 -1.79 -18.68 -27.41
N ASP A 31 -1.61 -19.92 -26.93
CA ASP A 31 -2.45 -20.48 -25.85
C ASP A 31 -2.22 -19.73 -24.52
N LEU A 32 -3.17 -18.89 -24.17
CA LEU A 32 -3.19 -18.07 -22.95
C LEU A 32 -4.48 -18.30 -22.18
N SER A 33 -4.42 -18.18 -20.85
CA SER A 33 -5.64 -18.10 -20.04
C SER A 33 -6.49 -16.86 -20.44
N PRO A 34 -7.82 -16.88 -20.23
CA PRO A 34 -8.68 -15.73 -20.58
C PRO A 34 -8.16 -14.39 -20.04
N ARG A 35 -7.67 -14.37 -18.80
CA ARG A 35 -7.11 -13.15 -18.18
C ARG A 35 -5.78 -12.72 -18.80
N ALA A 36 -4.90 -13.67 -19.11
CA ALA A 36 -3.65 -13.35 -19.79
C ALA A 36 -3.92 -12.83 -21.21
N ARG A 37 -4.91 -13.40 -21.89
CA ARG A 37 -5.35 -12.93 -23.21
C ARG A 37 -5.90 -11.51 -23.13
N LEU A 38 -6.83 -11.25 -22.21
CA LEU A 38 -7.39 -9.92 -21.97
C LEU A 38 -6.30 -8.88 -21.72
N HIS A 39 -5.30 -9.21 -20.88
CA HIS A 39 -4.18 -8.32 -20.59
C HIS A 39 -3.35 -8.01 -21.86
N VAL A 40 -3.01 -9.04 -22.64
CA VAL A 40 -2.24 -8.85 -23.88
C VAL A 40 -3.01 -8.00 -24.88
N GLU A 41 -4.28 -8.28 -25.12
CA GLU A 41 -5.14 -7.53 -26.04
C GLU A 41 -5.34 -6.07 -25.60
N ALA A 42 -5.58 -5.85 -24.31
CA ALA A 42 -5.70 -4.50 -23.75
C ALA A 42 -4.41 -3.72 -23.91
N HIS A 43 -3.24 -4.33 -23.63
CA HIS A 43 -1.94 -3.70 -23.80
C HIS A 43 -1.63 -3.42 -25.27
N GLN A 44 -1.89 -4.37 -26.19
CA GLN A 44 -1.70 -4.19 -27.63
C GLN A 44 -2.59 -3.09 -28.20
N GLY A 45 -3.83 -2.99 -27.70
CA GLY A 45 -4.80 -1.98 -28.12
C GLY A 45 -4.65 -0.63 -27.43
N GLY A 46 -3.74 -0.49 -26.43
CA GLY A 46 -3.60 0.72 -25.62
C GLY A 46 -4.89 1.10 -24.88
N ARG A 47 -5.69 0.10 -24.48
CA ARG A 47 -7.02 0.31 -23.89
C ARG A 47 -7.04 -0.14 -22.43
N PRO A 48 -7.70 0.62 -21.52
CA PRO A 48 -7.91 0.17 -20.16
C PRO A 48 -8.87 -1.02 -20.11
N ILE A 49 -8.70 -1.85 -19.09
CA ILE A 49 -9.70 -2.82 -18.65
C ILE A 49 -10.50 -2.14 -17.56
N VAL A 50 -11.82 -2.04 -17.71
CA VAL A 50 -12.72 -1.42 -16.74
C VAL A 50 -13.97 -2.27 -16.58
N ASP A 51 -14.11 -2.89 -15.41
CA ASP A 51 -15.35 -3.51 -14.95
C ASP A 51 -16.02 -2.56 -13.94
N ARG A 52 -16.86 -1.66 -14.46
CA ARG A 52 -17.54 -0.65 -13.63
C ARG A 52 -18.44 -1.26 -12.56
N GLN A 53 -19.03 -2.43 -12.84
CA GLN A 53 -19.89 -3.08 -11.85
C GLN A 53 -19.05 -3.61 -10.68
N GLY A 54 -17.92 -4.24 -10.96
CA GLY A 54 -16.99 -4.71 -9.92
C GLY A 54 -16.42 -3.53 -9.09
N LEU A 55 -16.07 -2.41 -9.75
CA LEU A 55 -15.60 -1.19 -9.07
C LEU A 55 -16.70 -0.57 -8.20
N ARG A 56 -17.94 -0.51 -8.70
CA ARG A 56 -19.10 0.00 -7.94
C ARG A 56 -19.35 -0.85 -6.69
N CYS A 57 -19.37 -2.18 -6.81
CA CYS A 57 -19.51 -3.09 -5.68
C CYS A 57 -18.42 -2.88 -4.62
N PHE A 58 -17.17 -2.64 -5.05
CA PHE A 58 -16.09 -2.31 -4.12
C PHE A 58 -16.36 -0.99 -3.39
N LEU A 59 -16.71 0.08 -4.11
CA LEU A 59 -17.00 1.39 -3.50
C LEU A 59 -18.19 1.34 -2.54
N GLU A 60 -19.24 0.60 -2.89
CA GLU A 60 -20.44 0.42 -2.07
C GLU A 60 -20.18 -0.43 -0.79
N SER A 61 -19.12 -1.22 -0.78
CA SER A 61 -18.71 -1.98 0.41
C SER A 61 -18.03 -1.11 1.47
N LEU A 62 -17.62 0.11 1.12
CA LEU A 62 -16.91 1.02 2.03
C LEU A 62 -17.90 1.79 2.90
N THR A 63 -17.60 1.84 4.19
CA THR A 63 -18.32 2.66 5.17
C THR A 63 -17.49 3.90 5.51
N TYR A 64 -18.10 5.08 5.44
CA TYR A 64 -17.45 6.33 5.81
C TYR A 64 -17.52 6.62 7.32
N PRO A 65 -16.53 7.35 7.86
CA PRO A 65 -15.31 7.81 7.20
C PRO A 65 -14.42 6.67 6.74
N VAL A 66 -13.70 6.85 5.61
CA VAL A 66 -12.69 5.89 5.13
C VAL A 66 -11.32 6.34 5.62
N PHE A 67 -10.64 5.45 6.32
CA PHE A 67 -9.30 5.62 6.86
C PHE A 67 -8.31 4.90 5.94
N LEU A 68 -7.33 5.60 5.38
CA LEU A 68 -6.28 5.03 4.53
C LEU A 68 -5.00 4.99 5.34
N LEU A 69 -4.59 3.80 5.76
CA LEU A 69 -3.55 3.55 6.75
C LEU A 69 -2.35 2.84 6.13
N ASP A 70 -1.17 3.29 6.50
CA ASP A 70 0.10 2.64 6.19
C ASP A 70 1.02 2.67 7.41
N PHE A 71 1.82 1.60 7.60
CA PHE A 71 2.80 1.47 8.67
C PHE A 71 4.21 1.32 8.13
N GLU A 72 5.16 1.99 8.79
CA GLU A 72 6.57 1.66 8.67
C GLU A 72 7.06 0.89 9.90
N THR A 73 7.86 -0.13 9.66
CA THR A 73 8.33 -1.05 10.72
C THR A 73 9.83 -1.27 10.64
N VAL A 74 10.43 -1.51 11.80
CA VAL A 74 11.79 -2.01 11.93
C VAL A 74 11.77 -3.45 12.46
N ALA A 75 12.69 -4.29 11.99
CA ALA A 75 12.76 -5.70 12.37
C ALA A 75 14.19 -6.10 12.78
N PRO A 76 14.69 -5.59 13.91
CA PRO A 76 16.08 -5.80 14.31
C PRO A 76 16.36 -7.27 14.59
N ALA A 77 17.56 -7.73 14.15
CA ALA A 77 18.01 -9.10 14.42
C ALA A 77 18.26 -9.35 15.92
N VAL A 78 18.70 -8.32 16.64
CA VAL A 78 18.82 -8.32 18.09
C VAL A 78 17.69 -7.46 18.66
N PRO A 79 16.79 -8.02 19.50
CA PRO A 79 15.69 -7.26 20.09
C PRO A 79 16.20 -6.01 20.85
N LEU A 80 15.59 -4.86 20.56
CA LEU A 80 15.96 -3.59 21.19
C LEU A 80 15.08 -3.26 22.39
N TRP A 81 13.88 -3.84 22.46
CA TRP A 81 12.89 -3.55 23.51
C TRP A 81 12.44 -4.83 24.20
N ASP A 82 12.14 -4.73 25.49
CA ASP A 82 11.65 -5.85 26.27
C ASP A 82 10.38 -6.47 25.70
N GLY A 83 10.30 -7.80 25.77
CA GLY A 83 9.14 -8.55 25.23
C GLY A 83 9.09 -8.62 23.70
N THR A 84 10.14 -8.20 22.99
CA THR A 84 10.27 -8.38 21.55
C THR A 84 11.16 -9.58 21.20
N ARG A 85 11.07 -10.08 19.97
CA ARG A 85 11.85 -11.21 19.46
C ARG A 85 12.62 -10.83 18.18
N PRO A 86 13.69 -11.57 17.84
CA PRO A 86 14.45 -11.35 16.61
C PRO A 86 13.53 -11.28 15.38
N TYR A 87 13.79 -10.32 14.50
CA TYR A 87 13.04 -10.09 13.24
C TYR A 87 11.54 -9.84 13.42
N GLN A 88 11.10 -9.47 14.62
CA GLN A 88 9.72 -9.02 14.82
C GLN A 88 9.52 -7.66 14.19
N GLN A 89 8.44 -7.51 13.42
CA GLN A 89 8.04 -6.22 12.87
C GLN A 89 7.53 -5.31 13.99
N ILE A 90 8.28 -4.27 14.29
CA ILE A 90 7.95 -3.27 15.31
C ILE A 90 7.56 -1.99 14.59
N PRO A 91 6.29 -1.59 14.61
CA PRO A 91 5.86 -0.35 13.98
C PRO A 91 6.42 0.85 14.75
N PHE A 92 7.11 1.74 14.03
CA PHE A 92 7.66 2.98 14.56
C PHE A 92 6.99 4.22 13.98
N GLN A 93 6.27 4.06 12.87
CA GLN A 93 5.60 5.15 12.19
C GLN A 93 4.27 4.65 11.60
N PHE A 94 3.30 5.54 11.51
CA PHE A 94 2.15 5.39 10.61
C PHE A 94 1.81 6.73 9.95
N SER A 95 1.16 6.62 8.80
CA SER A 95 0.45 7.70 8.13
C SER A 95 -1.01 7.31 7.95
N LEU A 96 -1.91 8.27 8.08
CA LEU A 96 -3.35 8.09 8.00
C LEU A 96 -3.99 9.26 7.28
N HIS A 97 -4.61 9.00 6.12
CA HIS A 97 -5.54 9.94 5.51
C HIS A 97 -6.98 9.53 5.82
N VAL A 98 -7.84 10.50 6.09
CA VAL A 98 -9.25 10.27 6.45
C VAL A 98 -10.14 11.01 5.47
N LEU A 99 -11.03 10.26 4.82
CA LEU A 99 -12.07 10.80 3.95
C LEU A 99 -13.42 10.73 4.67
N GLY A 100 -14.01 11.88 5.00
CA GLY A 100 -15.30 11.99 5.68
C GLY A 100 -16.48 11.53 4.80
N GLY A 101 -16.31 11.62 3.48
CA GLY A 101 -17.30 11.23 2.47
C GLY A 101 -16.71 11.20 1.07
N PRO A 102 -17.50 10.78 0.05
CA PRO A 102 -17.08 10.87 -1.34
C PRO A 102 -16.77 12.32 -1.74
N GLY A 103 -15.57 12.54 -2.34
CA GLY A 103 -15.16 13.87 -2.82
C GLY A 103 -14.84 14.90 -1.73
N THR A 104 -14.76 14.50 -0.47
CA THR A 104 -14.27 15.40 0.60
C THR A 104 -12.75 15.51 0.55
N GLU A 105 -12.23 16.68 0.93
CA GLU A 105 -10.81 16.87 1.13
C GLU A 105 -10.30 15.90 2.23
N PRO A 106 -9.17 15.22 2.01
CA PRO A 106 -8.61 14.30 2.99
C PRO A 106 -8.00 15.05 4.17
N GLU A 107 -8.30 14.62 5.39
CA GLU A 107 -7.56 15.02 6.58
C GLU A 107 -6.35 14.09 6.76
N HIS A 108 -5.20 14.61 7.18
CA HIS A 108 -3.98 13.83 7.39
C HIS A 108 -3.54 13.87 8.84
N THR A 109 -3.14 12.71 9.36
CA THR A 109 -2.51 12.51 10.66
C THR A 109 -1.37 11.52 10.53
N SER A 110 -0.24 11.82 11.13
CA SER A 110 0.91 10.90 11.16
C SER A 110 1.45 10.76 12.58
N PHE A 111 2.21 9.70 12.79
CA PHE A 111 3.01 9.46 13.98
C PHE A 111 4.38 8.93 13.54
N LEU A 112 5.43 9.52 14.07
CA LEU A 112 6.80 9.01 13.98
C LEU A 112 7.36 8.94 15.41
N ALA A 113 7.83 7.77 15.80
CA ALA A 113 8.37 7.57 17.14
C ALA A 113 9.73 8.25 17.33
N GLU A 114 9.90 8.88 18.49
CA GLU A 114 11.22 9.34 18.90
C GLU A 114 12.19 8.15 19.08
N PRO A 115 13.46 8.30 18.68
CA PRO A 115 14.45 7.24 18.85
C PRO A 115 14.69 6.91 20.33
N GLY A 116 14.74 5.62 20.68
CA GLY A 116 15.14 5.12 22.00
C GLY A 116 14.06 4.31 22.71
N PRO A 117 12.95 4.92 23.20
CA PRO A 117 11.90 4.15 23.87
C PRO A 117 11.18 3.19 22.93
N ASP A 118 10.48 2.19 23.51
CA ASP A 118 9.58 1.32 22.72
C ASP A 118 8.52 2.17 22.00
N PRO A 119 8.49 2.16 20.65
CA PRO A 119 7.58 3.02 19.88
C PRO A 119 6.12 2.61 20.00
N ARG A 120 5.86 1.32 20.28
CA ARG A 120 4.53 0.70 20.16
C ARG A 120 3.46 1.31 21.08
N PRO A 121 3.71 1.64 22.38
CA PRO A 121 2.68 2.20 23.24
C PRO A 121 2.15 3.56 22.76
N ALA A 122 3.04 4.48 22.42
CA ALA A 122 2.66 5.83 21.98
C ALA A 122 2.01 5.80 20.59
N LEU A 123 2.58 5.01 19.66
CA LEU A 123 2.00 4.76 18.34
C LEU A 123 0.58 4.23 18.44
N LEU A 124 0.37 3.19 19.27
CA LEU A 124 -0.91 2.54 19.41
C LEU A 124 -1.97 3.49 20.03
N GLN A 125 -1.60 4.28 21.04
CA GLN A 125 -2.49 5.25 21.63
C GLN A 125 -2.95 6.30 20.59
N THR A 126 -2.03 6.82 19.79
CA THR A 126 -2.33 7.81 18.74
C THR A 126 -3.20 7.18 17.64
N LEU A 127 -2.85 5.99 17.17
CA LEU A 127 -3.60 5.27 16.14
C LEU A 127 -5.04 4.96 16.56
N LEU A 128 -5.22 4.48 17.81
CA LEU A 128 -6.55 4.16 18.33
C LEU A 128 -7.44 5.40 18.45
N ALA A 129 -6.86 6.55 18.81
CA ALA A 129 -7.58 7.82 18.83
C ALA A 129 -7.95 8.27 17.40
N ALA A 130 -6.98 8.22 16.47
CA ALA A 130 -7.17 8.66 15.09
C ALA A 130 -8.15 7.77 14.29
N THR A 131 -8.27 6.49 14.62
CA THR A 131 -9.16 5.52 13.95
C THR A 131 -10.46 5.24 14.72
N ALA A 132 -10.87 6.16 15.61
CA ALA A 132 -12.12 6.03 16.34
C ALA A 132 -13.34 5.99 15.41
N GLY A 133 -14.46 5.40 15.87
CA GLY A 133 -15.69 5.28 15.08
C GLY A 133 -15.80 3.96 14.32
N THR A 134 -16.64 3.95 13.26
CA THR A 134 -17.10 2.72 12.57
C THR A 134 -16.70 2.60 11.10
N GLY A 135 -16.02 3.58 10.53
CA GLY A 135 -15.65 3.61 9.12
C GLY A 135 -14.66 2.53 8.69
N SER A 136 -14.57 2.28 7.40
CA SER A 136 -13.63 1.31 6.82
C SER A 136 -12.19 1.77 6.96
N ILE A 137 -11.27 0.83 7.26
CA ILE A 137 -9.83 1.07 7.30
C ILE A 137 -9.22 0.38 6.09
N LEU A 138 -8.74 1.14 5.12
CA LEU A 138 -8.08 0.62 3.94
C LEU A 138 -6.56 0.65 4.13
N ALA A 139 -5.92 -0.44 3.75
CA ALA A 139 -4.49 -0.50 3.51
C ALA A 139 -4.24 -0.92 2.06
N TYR A 140 -3.02 -0.75 1.59
CA TYR A 140 -2.62 -1.28 0.29
C TYR A 140 -1.77 -2.53 0.48
N HIS A 141 -2.33 -3.71 0.16
CA HIS A 141 -1.81 -5.02 0.56
C HIS A 141 -1.99 -5.32 2.06
N MET A 142 -3.21 -5.14 2.54
CA MET A 142 -3.68 -5.23 3.93
C MET A 142 -3.08 -6.36 4.81
N PRO A 143 -2.66 -7.55 4.32
CA PRO A 143 -2.13 -8.60 5.20
C PRO A 143 -0.96 -8.16 6.09
N PHE A 144 -0.16 -7.17 5.65
CA PHE A 144 0.94 -6.64 6.45
C PHE A 144 0.40 -5.81 7.62
N GLU A 145 -0.44 -4.80 7.37
CA GLU A 145 -1.03 -3.92 8.40
C GLU A 145 -1.89 -4.71 9.37
N LEU A 146 -2.65 -5.67 8.87
CA LEU A 146 -3.43 -6.60 9.69
C LEU A 146 -2.51 -7.43 10.60
N GLY A 147 -1.35 -7.86 10.10
CA GLY A 147 -0.33 -8.57 10.87
C GLY A 147 0.25 -7.71 11.99
N VAL A 148 0.57 -6.45 11.70
CA VAL A 148 1.04 -5.46 12.70
C VAL A 148 -0.02 -5.26 13.78
N MET A 149 -1.28 -5.01 13.41
CA MET A 149 -2.38 -4.80 14.35
C MET A 149 -2.59 -6.01 15.26
N ARG A 150 -2.52 -7.24 14.74
CA ARG A 150 -2.62 -8.47 15.55
C ARG A 150 -1.47 -8.62 16.54
N GLN A 151 -0.24 -8.34 16.11
CA GLN A 151 0.93 -8.38 17.01
C GLN A 151 0.81 -7.32 18.12
N LEU A 152 0.28 -6.14 17.83
CA LEU A 152 -0.02 -5.11 18.84
C LEU A 152 -1.09 -5.59 19.83
N ALA A 153 -2.15 -6.27 19.36
CA ALA A 153 -3.18 -6.83 20.24
C ALA A 153 -2.62 -7.91 21.18
N GLU A 154 -1.67 -8.72 20.70
CA GLU A 154 -0.97 -9.71 21.52
C GLU A 154 -0.04 -9.06 22.55
N ALA A 155 0.71 -8.02 22.14
CA ALA A 155 1.69 -7.35 22.99
C ALA A 155 1.04 -6.45 24.05
N PHE A 156 -0.14 -5.90 23.80
CA PHE A 156 -0.84 -4.96 24.68
C PHE A 156 -2.24 -5.45 25.07
N PRO A 157 -2.37 -6.45 25.97
CA PRO A 157 -3.67 -7.04 26.35
C PRO A 157 -4.68 -6.04 26.88
N ALA A 158 -4.24 -4.96 27.52
CA ALA A 158 -5.12 -3.90 28.04
C ALA A 158 -5.83 -3.09 26.93
N LEU A 159 -5.28 -3.10 25.70
CA LEU A 159 -5.84 -2.39 24.54
C LEU A 159 -6.39 -3.36 23.49
N ARG A 160 -6.32 -4.67 23.75
CA ARG A 160 -6.72 -5.72 22.82
C ARG A 160 -8.13 -5.50 22.25
N ASP A 161 -9.12 -5.30 23.07
CA ASP A 161 -10.51 -5.14 22.64
C ASP A 161 -10.68 -3.95 21.70
N GLN A 162 -9.95 -2.86 21.97
CA GLN A 162 -9.98 -1.67 21.11
C GLN A 162 -9.33 -1.96 19.74
N ILE A 163 -8.24 -2.72 19.71
CA ILE A 163 -7.58 -3.13 18.46
C ILE A 163 -8.49 -4.09 17.69
N GLU A 164 -9.01 -5.12 18.35
CA GLU A 164 -9.86 -6.14 17.72
C GLU A 164 -11.15 -5.57 17.12
N GLN A 165 -11.72 -4.49 17.67
CA GLN A 165 -12.83 -3.74 17.06
C GLN A 165 -12.49 -3.13 15.71
N ARG A 166 -11.22 -2.91 15.39
CA ARG A 166 -10.75 -2.33 14.12
C ARG A 166 -10.50 -3.38 13.06
N LEU A 167 -10.11 -4.60 13.46
CA LEU A 167 -9.74 -5.65 12.50
C LEU A 167 -10.85 -5.98 11.48
N PRO A 168 -12.14 -6.10 11.86
CA PRO A 168 -13.23 -6.35 10.90
C PRO A 168 -13.51 -5.19 9.95
N ARG A 169 -13.03 -3.99 10.28
CA ARG A 169 -13.17 -2.79 9.46
C ARG A 169 -12.07 -2.66 8.40
N MET A 170 -11.00 -3.47 8.54
CA MET A 170 -9.87 -3.43 7.62
C MET A 170 -10.21 -4.08 6.29
N ASP A 171 -9.87 -3.40 5.21
CA ASP A 171 -10.02 -3.90 3.84
C ASP A 171 -8.82 -3.51 2.98
N ASP A 172 -8.72 -4.07 1.77
CA ASP A 172 -7.56 -3.98 0.91
C ASP A 172 -7.87 -3.23 -0.39
N LEU A 173 -7.25 -2.07 -0.59
CA LEU A 173 -7.43 -1.25 -1.78
C LEU A 173 -6.85 -1.90 -3.06
N ILE A 174 -6.01 -2.92 -2.94
CA ILE A 174 -5.49 -3.67 -4.10
C ILE A 174 -6.55 -4.60 -4.73
N LYS A 175 -7.66 -4.91 -4.01
CA LYS A 175 -8.69 -5.87 -4.45
C LYS A 175 -9.22 -5.60 -5.87
N PRO A 176 -9.64 -4.38 -6.23
CA PRO A 176 -10.13 -4.08 -7.57
C PRO A 176 -9.13 -4.44 -8.68
N PHE A 177 -7.86 -4.19 -8.44
CA PHE A 177 -6.78 -4.47 -9.40
C PHE A 177 -6.50 -5.97 -9.51
N ARG A 178 -6.40 -6.69 -8.40
CA ARG A 178 -6.23 -8.16 -8.37
C ARG A 178 -7.42 -8.90 -8.98
N ALA A 179 -8.61 -8.34 -8.84
CA ALA A 179 -9.82 -8.86 -9.50
C ALA A 179 -9.90 -8.51 -10.99
N TRP A 180 -8.99 -7.67 -11.51
CA TRP A 180 -9.02 -7.14 -12.87
C TRP A 180 -10.25 -6.30 -13.19
N HIS A 181 -10.82 -5.65 -12.17
CA HIS A 181 -11.88 -4.67 -12.38
C HIS A 181 -11.35 -3.35 -12.94
N TYR A 182 -10.05 -3.05 -12.67
CA TYR A 182 -9.38 -1.88 -13.23
C TYR A 182 -7.91 -2.17 -13.54
N TRP A 183 -7.52 -1.89 -14.76
CA TRP A 183 -6.15 -1.92 -15.22
C TRP A 183 -5.95 -0.94 -16.37
N VAL A 184 -4.81 -0.26 -16.41
CA VAL A 184 -4.38 0.60 -17.51
C VAL A 184 -2.98 0.18 -17.97
N PRO A 185 -2.61 0.39 -19.26
CA PRO A 185 -1.32 -0.04 -19.81
C PRO A 185 -0.10 0.46 -19.01
N GLU A 186 -0.20 1.65 -18.43
CA GLU A 186 0.85 2.32 -17.66
C GLU A 186 1.19 1.57 -16.35
N MET A 187 0.30 0.72 -15.84
CA MET A 187 0.58 -0.15 -14.68
C MET A 187 1.54 -1.29 -15.02
N GLY A 188 1.73 -1.59 -16.30
CA GLY A 188 2.50 -2.76 -16.73
C GLY A 188 1.92 -4.06 -16.17
N GLY A 189 2.78 -4.95 -15.67
CA GLY A 189 2.40 -6.23 -15.05
C GLY A 189 2.30 -6.20 -13.54
N SER A 190 2.30 -5.03 -12.91
CA SER A 190 2.36 -4.86 -11.45
C SER A 190 1.10 -4.17 -10.92
N PHE A 191 0.63 -4.65 -9.74
CA PHE A 191 -0.41 -4.01 -8.96
C PHE A 191 0.13 -3.39 -7.66
N SER A 192 1.45 -3.15 -7.55
CA SER A 192 1.98 -2.41 -6.41
C SER A 192 1.48 -0.96 -6.43
N ILE A 193 1.36 -0.32 -5.27
CA ILE A 193 0.94 1.08 -5.18
C ILE A 193 1.84 1.99 -6.03
N LYS A 194 3.15 1.70 -6.07
CA LYS A 194 4.17 2.44 -6.85
C LYS A 194 4.04 2.26 -8.37
N SER A 195 3.24 1.28 -8.83
CA SER A 195 2.89 1.13 -10.25
C SER A 195 1.50 1.67 -10.54
N VAL A 196 0.56 1.48 -9.61
CA VAL A 196 -0.85 1.86 -9.79
C VAL A 196 -1.06 3.35 -9.61
N ALA A 197 -0.49 3.96 -8.56
CA ALA A 197 -0.72 5.37 -8.28
C ALA A 197 -0.19 6.29 -9.39
N PRO A 198 1.05 6.19 -9.87
CA PRO A 198 1.50 7.03 -10.99
C PRO A 198 0.74 6.79 -12.29
N ALA A 199 0.25 5.57 -12.53
CA ALA A 199 -0.55 5.25 -13.70
C ALA A 199 -1.94 5.91 -13.69
N LEU A 200 -2.54 6.10 -12.50
CA LEU A 200 -3.88 6.67 -12.32
C LEU A 200 -3.88 8.14 -11.92
N ALA A 201 -2.81 8.62 -11.30
CA ALA A 201 -2.58 9.99 -10.85
C ALA A 201 -1.13 10.40 -11.20
N PRO A 202 -0.85 10.80 -12.46
CA PRO A 202 0.50 11.09 -12.94
C PRO A 202 1.17 12.29 -12.24
N ASP A 203 0.39 13.14 -11.59
CA ASP A 203 0.87 14.25 -10.76
C ASP A 203 1.50 13.80 -9.45
N LEU A 204 1.26 12.55 -9.03
CA LEU A 204 1.82 11.97 -7.83
C LEU A 204 3.06 11.15 -8.16
N THR A 205 4.23 11.68 -7.81
CA THR A 205 5.52 11.02 -8.03
C THR A 205 6.20 10.67 -6.71
N TYR A 206 7.00 9.60 -6.74
CA TYR A 206 7.95 9.21 -5.69
C TYR A 206 9.37 9.70 -5.99
N GLU A 207 9.57 10.32 -7.16
CA GLU A 207 10.88 10.85 -7.55
C GLU A 207 11.30 11.98 -6.60
N GLY A 208 12.58 11.97 -6.23
CA GLY A 208 13.17 12.97 -5.35
C GLY A 208 12.98 12.72 -3.85
N LEU A 209 12.26 11.67 -3.44
CA LEU A 209 12.21 11.26 -2.04
C LEU A 209 13.54 10.59 -1.64
N GLU A 210 14.11 11.02 -0.51
CA GLU A 210 15.32 10.42 0.06
C GLU A 210 15.03 8.99 0.55
N VAL A 211 13.91 8.81 1.25
CA VAL A 211 13.34 7.50 1.58
C VAL A 211 12.34 7.12 0.49
N HIS A 212 12.52 5.98 -0.16
CA HIS A 212 11.74 5.59 -1.34
C HIS A 212 11.17 4.16 -1.29
N ASP A 213 11.48 3.40 -0.26
CA ASP A 213 10.89 2.08 0.02
C ASP A 213 10.97 1.73 1.51
N GLY A 214 10.22 0.70 1.93
CA GLY A 214 10.14 0.29 3.33
C GLY A 214 11.48 -0.19 3.91
N LEU A 215 12.42 -0.72 3.08
CA LEU A 215 13.76 -1.06 3.55
C LEU A 215 14.55 0.22 3.86
N ALA A 216 14.49 1.21 2.98
CA ALA A 216 15.11 2.51 3.22
C ALA A 216 14.53 3.19 4.46
N ALA A 217 13.21 3.09 4.69
CA ALA A 217 12.56 3.59 5.90
C ALA A 217 13.05 2.88 7.17
N SER A 218 13.13 1.56 7.15
CA SER A 218 13.67 0.76 8.26
C SER A 218 15.11 1.14 8.58
N LEU A 219 15.99 1.23 7.57
CA LEU A 219 17.39 1.63 7.74
C LEU A 219 17.54 3.07 8.22
N ALA A 220 16.69 3.98 7.76
CA ALA A 220 16.66 5.37 8.22
C ALA A 220 16.32 5.44 9.71
N TYR A 221 15.31 4.71 10.16
CA TYR A 221 14.95 4.66 11.57
C TYR A 221 16.02 3.97 12.43
N GLU A 222 16.67 2.91 11.94
CA GLU A 222 17.82 2.28 12.62
C GLU A 222 19.00 3.26 12.80
N ARG A 223 19.27 4.13 11.82
CA ARG A 223 20.26 5.21 11.95
C ARG A 223 19.88 6.18 13.07
N LEU A 224 18.61 6.58 13.15
CA LEU A 224 18.11 7.43 14.24
C LEU A 224 18.31 6.77 15.61
N LEU A 225 18.00 5.47 15.74
CA LEU A 225 18.21 4.68 16.96
C LEU A 225 19.69 4.57 17.35
N GLY A 226 20.59 4.52 16.37
CA GLY A 226 22.04 4.47 16.59
C GLY A 226 22.65 5.77 17.10
N GLY A 227 21.90 6.86 17.11
CA GLY A 227 22.35 8.20 17.48
C GLY A 227 23.19 8.83 16.36
N ILE A 228 22.57 9.76 15.64
CA ILE A 228 23.25 10.56 14.59
C ILE A 228 23.29 12.03 15.00
N ASP A 229 24.08 12.83 14.29
CA ASP A 229 24.15 14.27 14.52
C ASP A 229 22.73 14.89 14.45
N PRO A 230 22.36 15.76 15.40
CA PRO A 230 21.08 16.47 15.35
C PRO A 230 20.83 17.20 14.02
N ALA A 231 21.89 17.66 13.34
CA ALA A 231 21.77 18.30 12.03
C ALA A 231 21.35 17.32 10.93
N GLU A 232 21.65 16.03 11.06
CA GLU A 232 21.21 14.96 10.14
C GLU A 232 19.87 14.35 10.57
N SER A 233 19.56 14.37 11.87
CA SER A 233 18.37 13.72 12.43
C SER A 233 17.08 14.35 11.91
N ALA A 234 16.96 15.68 11.96
CA ALA A 234 15.74 16.36 11.55
C ALA A 234 15.40 16.17 10.05
N PRO A 235 16.34 16.31 9.09
CA PRO A 235 16.08 15.98 7.70
C PRO A 235 15.64 14.52 7.48
N LEU A 236 16.26 13.57 8.19
CA LEU A 236 15.94 12.15 8.05
C LEU A 236 14.55 11.81 8.62
N GLN A 237 14.16 12.44 9.73
CA GLN A 237 12.80 12.33 10.27
C GLN A 237 11.76 12.89 9.29
N GLN A 238 12.06 14.05 8.66
CA GLN A 238 11.18 14.63 7.65
C GLN A 238 11.04 13.72 6.43
N ALA A 239 12.15 13.13 5.95
CA ALA A 239 12.13 12.19 4.84
C ALA A 239 11.27 10.94 5.13
N LEU A 240 11.29 10.43 6.37
CA LEU A 240 10.41 9.35 6.81
C LEU A 240 8.94 9.78 6.80
N LEU A 241 8.63 10.97 7.30
CA LEU A 241 7.27 11.51 7.30
C LEU A 241 6.75 11.69 5.86
N ASP A 242 7.53 12.32 4.99
CA ASP A 242 7.17 12.59 3.60
C ASP A 242 6.92 11.30 2.81
N TYR A 243 7.71 10.25 3.07
CA TYR A 243 7.55 8.96 2.40
C TYR A 243 6.26 8.25 2.80
N CYS A 244 6.01 8.09 4.11
CA CYS A 244 4.82 7.40 4.60
C CYS A 244 3.52 8.18 4.29
N GLU A 245 3.56 9.53 4.34
CA GLU A 245 2.46 10.38 3.89
C GLU A 245 2.18 10.18 2.40
N ARG A 246 3.23 10.06 1.58
CA ARG A 246 3.10 9.84 0.13
C ARG A 246 2.37 8.54 -0.17
N ASP A 247 2.63 7.46 0.57
CA ASP A 247 1.97 6.17 0.35
C ASP A 247 0.47 6.26 0.67
N THR A 248 0.06 6.90 1.76
CA THR A 248 -1.37 7.07 2.07
C THR A 248 -2.07 8.09 1.17
N LEU A 249 -1.38 9.16 0.73
CA LEU A 249 -1.90 10.07 -0.28
C LEU A 249 -2.10 9.36 -1.64
N ALA A 250 -1.18 8.47 -2.01
CA ALA A 250 -1.32 7.63 -3.19
C ALA A 250 -2.59 6.77 -3.13
N MET A 251 -2.91 6.21 -1.96
CA MET A 251 -4.15 5.47 -1.76
C MET A 251 -5.39 6.35 -1.94
N VAL A 252 -5.38 7.60 -1.46
CA VAL A 252 -6.46 8.59 -1.71
C VAL A 252 -6.66 8.78 -3.20
N ARG A 253 -5.58 9.08 -3.94
CA ARG A 253 -5.64 9.33 -5.38
C ARG A 253 -6.13 8.12 -6.19
N VAL A 254 -5.71 6.93 -5.78
CA VAL A 254 -6.19 5.67 -6.37
C VAL A 254 -7.69 5.49 -6.15
N LEU A 255 -8.18 5.71 -4.93
CA LEU A 255 -9.60 5.60 -4.60
C LEU A 255 -10.45 6.64 -5.35
N GLU A 256 -9.97 7.88 -5.47
CA GLU A 256 -10.61 8.93 -6.29
C GLU A 256 -10.67 8.56 -7.77
N SER A 257 -9.59 7.97 -8.31
CA SER A 257 -9.56 7.52 -9.71
C SER A 257 -10.55 6.39 -9.98
N ILE A 258 -10.69 5.45 -9.03
CA ILE A 258 -11.73 4.40 -9.11
C ILE A 258 -13.14 5.03 -9.14
N ARG A 259 -13.41 6.02 -8.30
CA ARG A 259 -14.71 6.72 -8.29
C ARG A 259 -15.00 7.43 -9.60
N ARG A 260 -14.03 8.21 -10.08
CA ARG A 260 -14.16 8.94 -11.34
C ARG A 260 -14.56 8.02 -12.49
N VAL A 261 -13.88 6.89 -12.63
CA VAL A 261 -14.16 5.89 -13.68
C VAL A 261 -15.58 5.30 -13.56
N VAL A 262 -16.11 5.15 -12.34
CA VAL A 262 -17.49 4.67 -12.12
C VAL A 262 -18.53 5.75 -12.44
N GLU A 263 -18.23 7.03 -12.20
CA GLU A 263 -19.14 8.18 -12.39
C GLU A 263 -19.21 8.67 -13.84
N GLU A 264 -18.12 8.53 -14.61
CA GLU A 264 -18.03 8.90 -16.04
C GLU A 264 -18.86 7.99 -16.99
N ALA A 265 -19.82 7.24 -16.51
CA ALA A 265 -20.59 6.25 -17.30
C ALA A 265 -21.95 6.76 -17.77
#